data_3da94b7700d78262cdc5bd5ae1055d2b
#
_entry.id   3da94b7700d78262cdc5bd5ae1055d2b
#
_cell.length_a   1.000
_cell.length_b   1.000
_cell.length_c   1.000
_cell.angle_alpha   90.00
_cell.angle_beta   90.00
_cell.angle_gamma   90.00
#
_symmetry.space_group_name_H-M   'P 1'
#
loop_
_entity.id
_entity.type
_entity.pdbx_description
1 polymer ?
#
loop_
_entity_poly.entity_id
_entity_poly.type
_entity_poly.pdbx_seq_one_letter_code
_entity_poly.pdbx_strand_id
1 'polypeptide(L)'
;MEMQGTRQLKVQQQQAWDALNNPEVLKVCIPGCDRIEASGENEFSMGTALKIGPVSAKFSGKIMLTDMNPPASYTLNFEGQGGVAGFGKGTAAVELMPTPEGCELRYTVNAQVGGKIAQLGQRLIDGVAKSLSEEFFKRFDAETERLYPVQDSAAPVESPASQPQAQGWPNWVWVVGAVVVAALIYTMR
;
A
#
# COMPACT_ATOMS: atom_id res chain seq x y z
N MET A 1 -14.76 -8.20 21.92
CA MET A 1 -13.39 -8.57 21.54
C MET A 1 -12.66 -7.30 21.17
N GLU A 2 -11.48 -7.09 21.75
CA GLU A 2 -10.63 -5.95 21.40
C GLU A 2 -9.25 -6.49 21.02
N MET A 3 -8.66 -5.95 19.97
CA MET A 3 -7.36 -6.33 19.49
C MET A 3 -6.63 -5.08 18.97
N GLN A 4 -5.36 -4.97 19.26
CA GLN A 4 -4.51 -3.91 18.76
C GLN A 4 -3.16 -4.48 18.33
N GLY A 5 -2.51 -3.83 17.40
CA GLY A 5 -1.19 -4.23 16.93
C GLY A 5 -0.49 -3.16 16.15
N THR A 6 0.79 -3.42 15.95
CA THR A 6 1.68 -2.57 15.15
C THR A 6 2.46 -3.46 14.20
N ARG A 7 2.64 -3.01 12.96
CA ARG A 7 3.40 -3.71 11.93
C ARG A 7 4.30 -2.74 11.17
N GLN A 8 5.59 -3.06 11.10
CA GLN A 8 6.51 -2.37 10.20
C GLN A 8 6.35 -2.92 8.79
N LEU A 9 6.05 -2.05 7.83
CA LEU A 9 5.95 -2.35 6.41
C LEU A 9 7.18 -1.78 5.69
N LYS A 10 7.74 -2.53 4.74
CA LYS A 10 8.92 -2.13 3.96
C LYS A 10 8.61 -1.18 2.81
N VAL A 11 7.36 -0.84 2.62
CA VAL A 11 6.87 0.07 1.56
C VAL A 11 6.57 1.45 2.12
N GLN A 12 6.61 2.46 1.26
CA GLN A 12 6.29 3.84 1.65
C GLN A 12 4.82 3.98 2.05
N GLN A 13 4.50 4.99 2.86
CA GLN A 13 3.14 5.23 3.35
C GLN A 13 2.09 5.25 2.24
N GLN A 14 2.35 5.94 1.12
CA GLN A 14 1.43 5.99 -0.02
C GLN A 14 1.23 4.61 -0.66
N GLN A 15 2.31 3.84 -0.82
CA GLN A 15 2.24 2.49 -1.37
C GLN A 15 1.45 1.54 -0.45
N ALA A 16 1.65 1.65 0.87
CA ALA A 16 0.87 0.90 1.85
C ALA A 16 -0.61 1.26 1.78
N TRP A 17 -0.92 2.57 1.69
CA TRP A 17 -2.28 3.06 1.52
C TRP A 17 -2.94 2.50 0.26
N ASP A 18 -2.29 2.61 -0.88
CA ASP A 18 -2.82 2.16 -2.17
C ASP A 18 -3.06 0.64 -2.16
N ALA A 19 -2.14 -0.13 -1.58
CA ALA A 19 -2.27 -1.58 -1.45
C ALA A 19 -3.42 -1.99 -0.51
N LEU A 20 -3.59 -1.31 0.63
CA LEU A 20 -4.67 -1.57 1.61
C LEU A 20 -6.06 -1.19 1.09
N ASN A 21 -6.14 -0.34 0.08
CA ASN A 21 -7.40 0.08 -0.54
C ASN A 21 -7.63 -0.57 -1.91
N ASN A 22 -6.78 -1.51 -2.33
CA ASN A 22 -6.91 -2.21 -3.60
C ASN A 22 -7.59 -3.59 -3.40
N PRO A 23 -8.79 -3.83 -3.95
CA PRO A 23 -9.50 -5.10 -3.82
C PRO A 23 -8.71 -6.32 -4.32
N GLU A 24 -7.93 -6.18 -5.38
CA GLU A 24 -7.13 -7.29 -5.92
C GLU A 24 -6.01 -7.70 -4.95
N VAL A 25 -5.37 -6.72 -4.29
CA VAL A 25 -4.37 -6.97 -3.25
C VAL A 25 -5.03 -7.63 -2.03
N LEU A 26 -6.14 -7.07 -1.56
CA LEU A 26 -6.86 -7.58 -0.41
C LEU A 26 -7.35 -9.01 -0.63
N LYS A 27 -7.81 -9.34 -1.84
CA LYS A 27 -8.24 -10.70 -2.22
C LYS A 27 -7.14 -11.74 -2.04
N VAL A 28 -5.90 -11.39 -2.38
CA VAL A 28 -4.74 -12.28 -2.21
C VAL A 28 -4.34 -12.38 -0.75
N CYS A 29 -4.41 -11.26 -0.02
CA CYS A 29 -3.90 -11.16 1.35
C CYS A 29 -4.86 -11.72 2.40
N ILE A 30 -6.18 -11.57 2.24
CA ILE A 30 -7.17 -12.03 3.21
C ILE A 30 -7.27 -13.56 3.17
N PRO A 31 -7.00 -14.26 4.28
CA PRO A 31 -7.07 -15.72 4.32
C PRO A 31 -8.48 -16.23 4.00
N GLY A 32 -8.58 -17.16 3.05
CA GLY A 32 -9.83 -17.76 2.64
C GLY A 32 -10.76 -16.84 1.83
N CYS A 33 -10.33 -15.67 1.43
CA CYS A 33 -11.11 -14.77 0.58
C CYS A 33 -11.29 -15.39 -0.82
N ASP A 34 -12.53 -15.58 -1.21
CA ASP A 34 -12.90 -16.04 -2.55
C ASP A 34 -13.38 -14.89 -3.44
N ARG A 35 -13.89 -13.81 -2.83
CA ARG A 35 -14.40 -12.64 -3.53
C ARG A 35 -14.25 -11.39 -2.67
N ILE A 36 -13.80 -10.29 -3.29
CA ILE A 36 -13.91 -8.93 -2.77
C ILE A 36 -14.14 -7.98 -3.96
N GLU A 37 -15.17 -7.16 -3.87
CA GLU A 37 -15.62 -6.28 -4.95
C GLU A 37 -16.07 -4.95 -4.37
N ALA A 38 -15.76 -3.85 -5.04
CA ALA A 38 -16.32 -2.56 -4.69
C ALA A 38 -17.85 -2.58 -4.92
N SER A 39 -18.60 -2.22 -3.91
CA SER A 39 -20.06 -2.17 -3.93
C SER A 39 -20.63 -0.74 -3.85
N GLY A 40 -19.77 0.24 -3.64
CA GLY A 40 -20.07 1.66 -3.56
C GLY A 40 -18.81 2.49 -3.38
N GLU A 41 -18.97 3.78 -3.16
CA GLU A 41 -17.87 4.65 -2.78
C GLU A 41 -17.40 4.26 -1.37
N ASN A 42 -16.13 3.85 -1.26
CA ASN A 42 -15.54 3.35 0.00
C ASN A 42 -16.24 2.12 0.62
N GLU A 43 -17.00 1.39 -0.17
CA GLU A 43 -17.67 0.17 0.24
C GLU A 43 -17.18 -1.04 -0.55
N PHE A 44 -17.03 -2.16 0.16
CA PHE A 44 -16.65 -3.44 -0.44
C PHE A 44 -17.59 -4.56 0.06
N SER A 45 -17.96 -5.43 -0.84
CA SER A 45 -18.58 -6.72 -0.51
C SER A 45 -17.53 -7.82 -0.59
N MET A 46 -17.52 -8.74 0.36
CA MET A 46 -16.55 -9.83 0.39
C MET A 46 -17.20 -11.17 0.72
N GLY A 47 -16.58 -12.23 0.20
CA GLY A 47 -16.84 -13.61 0.56
C GLY A 47 -15.57 -14.27 1.07
N THR A 48 -15.68 -15.03 2.16
CA THR A 48 -14.54 -15.76 2.70
C THR A 48 -14.97 -17.11 3.30
N ALA A 49 -14.14 -18.13 3.12
CA ALA A 49 -14.31 -19.43 3.73
C ALA A 49 -13.32 -19.57 4.89
N LEU A 50 -13.83 -19.65 6.12
CA LEU A 50 -13.03 -19.72 7.33
C LEU A 50 -13.30 -20.99 8.12
N LYS A 51 -12.26 -21.50 8.78
CA LYS A 51 -12.33 -22.55 9.77
C LYS A 51 -11.96 -21.98 11.14
N ILE A 52 -12.92 -21.94 12.05
CA ILE A 52 -12.78 -21.42 13.42
C ILE A 52 -12.96 -22.57 14.39
N GLY A 53 -11.86 -23.19 14.82
CA GLY A 53 -11.88 -24.44 15.58
C GLY A 53 -12.61 -25.56 14.83
N PRO A 54 -13.67 -26.16 15.39
CA PRO A 54 -14.47 -27.19 14.73
C PRO A 54 -15.49 -26.66 13.73
N VAL A 55 -15.71 -25.33 13.67
CA VAL A 55 -16.69 -24.70 12.80
C VAL A 55 -16.05 -24.27 11.50
N SER A 56 -16.51 -24.83 10.37
CA SER A 56 -16.14 -24.36 9.03
C SER A 56 -17.36 -23.73 8.37
N ALA A 57 -17.23 -22.51 7.88
CA ALA A 57 -18.34 -21.81 7.23
C ALA A 57 -17.82 -20.81 6.17
N LYS A 58 -18.72 -20.52 5.23
CA LYS A 58 -18.57 -19.37 4.33
C LYS A 58 -19.25 -18.17 4.98
N PHE A 59 -18.54 -17.05 4.96
CA PHE A 59 -19.03 -15.78 5.44
C PHE A 59 -19.17 -14.82 4.26
N SER A 60 -20.28 -14.10 4.24
CA SER A 60 -20.46 -12.95 3.35
C SER A 60 -20.43 -11.70 4.20
N GLY A 61 -19.66 -10.72 3.79
CA GLY A 61 -19.45 -9.50 4.56
C GLY A 61 -19.50 -8.24 3.73
N LYS A 62 -19.65 -7.14 4.44
CA LYS A 62 -19.50 -5.79 3.92
C LYS A 62 -18.46 -5.06 4.73
N ILE A 63 -17.72 -4.23 4.05
CA ILE A 63 -16.71 -3.33 4.61
C ILE A 63 -17.03 -1.93 4.12
N MET A 64 -17.01 -0.96 5.03
CA MET A 64 -17.17 0.46 4.72
C MET A 64 -16.04 1.24 5.36
N LEU A 65 -15.35 2.05 4.57
CA LEU A 65 -14.30 2.95 5.04
C LEU A 65 -14.91 4.32 5.36
N THR A 66 -14.59 4.83 6.54
CA THR A 66 -15.02 6.15 7.03
C THR A 66 -13.82 6.91 7.59
N ASP A 67 -14.01 8.19 7.91
CA ASP A 67 -12.98 9.05 8.51
C ASP A 67 -11.65 9.01 7.74
N MET A 68 -11.75 8.94 6.43
CA MET A 68 -10.58 8.80 5.55
C MET A 68 -9.74 10.06 5.54
N ASN A 69 -8.47 9.92 5.89
CA ASN A 69 -7.44 10.96 5.84
C ASN A 69 -6.23 10.42 5.05
N PRO A 70 -6.32 10.37 3.70
CA PRO A 70 -5.25 9.80 2.88
C PRO A 70 -3.94 10.58 2.98
N PRO A 71 -2.78 9.91 3.01
CA PRO A 71 -2.57 8.46 3.11
C PRO A 71 -2.34 7.99 4.56
N ALA A 72 -2.82 8.74 5.56
CA ALA A 72 -2.42 8.59 6.96
C ALA A 72 -3.34 7.67 7.78
N SER A 73 -4.67 7.73 7.59
CA SER A 73 -5.57 6.97 8.45
C SER A 73 -6.97 6.79 7.86
N TYR A 74 -7.68 5.78 8.34
CA TYR A 74 -9.11 5.55 8.11
C TYR A 74 -9.71 4.67 9.20
N THR A 75 -11.04 4.69 9.29
CA THR A 75 -11.83 3.76 10.09
C THR A 75 -12.51 2.76 9.16
N LEU A 76 -12.32 1.47 9.42
CA LEU A 76 -12.95 0.37 8.69
C LEU A 76 -14.10 -0.16 9.54
N ASN A 77 -15.33 -0.06 9.02
CA ASN A 77 -16.51 -0.68 9.60
C ASN A 77 -16.79 -1.99 8.85
N PHE A 78 -16.97 -3.07 9.55
CA PHE A 78 -17.19 -4.37 8.94
C PHE A 78 -18.34 -5.13 9.58
N GLU A 79 -19.05 -5.88 8.76
CA GLU A 79 -20.03 -6.86 9.18
C GLU A 79 -19.92 -8.11 8.32
N GLY A 80 -20.12 -9.27 8.92
CA GLY A 80 -20.06 -10.55 8.22
C GLY A 80 -21.05 -11.54 8.80
N GLN A 81 -21.67 -12.33 7.92
CA GLN A 81 -22.65 -13.35 8.30
C GLN A 81 -22.24 -14.70 7.72
N GLY A 82 -22.25 -15.72 8.56
CA GLY A 82 -21.92 -17.11 8.23
C GLY A 82 -23.12 -18.08 8.39
N GLY A 83 -24.33 -17.58 8.25
CA GLY A 83 -25.54 -18.37 8.41
C GLY A 83 -25.62 -19.02 9.79
N VAL A 84 -25.71 -20.36 9.84
CA VAL A 84 -25.80 -21.14 11.10
C VAL A 84 -24.52 -21.04 11.96
N ALA A 85 -23.39 -20.63 11.40
CA ALA A 85 -22.15 -20.42 12.15
C ALA A 85 -22.21 -19.17 13.02
N GLY A 86 -22.97 -18.16 12.58
CA GLY A 86 -23.13 -16.90 13.32
C GLY A 86 -22.70 -15.68 12.51
N PHE A 87 -22.33 -14.62 13.22
CA PHE A 87 -21.97 -13.34 12.64
C PHE A 87 -20.82 -12.69 13.40
N GLY A 88 -20.17 -11.75 12.72
CA GLY A 88 -19.20 -10.83 13.31
C GLY A 88 -19.43 -9.42 12.79
N LYS A 89 -19.28 -8.41 13.64
CA LYS A 89 -19.31 -7.00 13.24
C LYS A 89 -18.39 -6.19 14.12
N GLY A 90 -17.92 -5.07 13.61
CA GLY A 90 -17.04 -4.21 14.39
C GLY A 90 -16.46 -3.06 13.60
N THR A 91 -15.48 -2.43 14.24
CA THR A 91 -14.73 -1.33 13.68
C THR A 91 -13.24 -1.59 13.85
N ALA A 92 -12.43 -1.09 12.92
CA ALA A 92 -10.98 -1.05 13.03
C ALA A 92 -10.48 0.34 12.66
N ALA A 93 -9.80 0.99 13.58
CA ALA A 93 -9.03 2.19 13.27
C ALA A 93 -7.67 1.75 12.72
N VAL A 94 -7.24 2.35 11.61
CA VAL A 94 -5.96 2.08 10.95
C VAL A 94 -5.21 3.40 10.78
N GLU A 95 -3.96 3.40 11.19
CA GLU A 95 -3.05 4.53 11.05
C GLU A 95 -1.77 4.08 10.36
N LEU A 96 -1.30 4.88 9.42
CA LEU A 96 -0.05 4.68 8.69
C LEU A 96 0.89 5.84 8.99
N MET A 97 2.05 5.54 9.53
CA MET A 97 3.05 6.54 9.87
C MET A 97 4.33 6.31 9.06
N PRO A 98 4.84 7.32 8.34
CA PRO A 98 6.09 7.15 7.61
C PRO A 98 7.26 6.94 8.57
N THR A 99 8.16 6.03 8.20
CA THR A 99 9.40 5.75 8.92
C THR A 99 10.58 5.76 7.95
N PRO A 100 11.82 5.88 8.43
CA PRO A 100 13.00 5.83 7.55
C PRO A 100 13.10 4.53 6.73
N GLU A 101 12.54 3.44 7.23
CA GLU A 101 12.60 2.10 6.62
C GLU A 101 11.30 1.74 5.86
N GLY A 102 10.36 2.68 5.71
CA GLY A 102 9.08 2.44 5.04
C GLY A 102 7.90 3.07 5.75
N CYS A 103 7.00 2.26 6.32
CA CYS A 103 5.79 2.73 7.00
C CYS A 103 5.46 1.85 8.20
N GLU A 104 5.10 2.46 9.33
CA GLU A 104 4.52 1.74 10.47
C GLU A 104 3.00 1.78 10.38
N LEU A 105 2.38 0.61 10.35
CA LEU A 105 0.94 0.45 10.43
C LEU A 105 0.56 0.15 11.88
N ARG A 106 -0.38 0.94 12.43
CA ARG A 106 -1.04 0.69 13.71
C ARG A 106 -2.51 0.41 13.49
N TYR A 107 -3.04 -0.53 14.24
CA TYR A 107 -4.48 -0.81 14.18
C TYR A 107 -5.07 -1.13 15.54
N THR A 108 -6.32 -0.73 15.73
CA THR A 108 -7.14 -1.08 16.89
C THR A 108 -8.49 -1.57 16.40
N VAL A 109 -8.86 -2.77 16.82
CA VAL A 109 -10.10 -3.44 16.38
C VAL A 109 -11.01 -3.64 17.56
N ASN A 110 -12.28 -3.24 17.42
CA ASN A 110 -13.38 -3.57 18.33
C ASN A 110 -14.41 -4.40 17.58
N ALA A 111 -14.64 -5.64 18.02
CA ALA A 111 -15.54 -6.56 17.34
C ALA A 111 -16.49 -7.28 18.30
N GLN A 112 -17.68 -7.57 17.78
CA GLN A 112 -18.69 -8.41 18.40
C GLN A 112 -18.91 -9.64 17.55
N VAL A 113 -18.97 -10.80 18.20
CA VAL A 113 -19.17 -12.09 17.55
C VAL A 113 -20.40 -12.75 18.17
N GLY A 114 -21.29 -13.32 17.35
CA GLY A 114 -22.48 -13.99 17.80
C GLY A 114 -22.72 -15.34 17.10
N GLY A 115 -23.70 -16.10 17.58
CA GLY A 115 -24.03 -17.41 17.03
C GLY A 115 -23.16 -18.55 17.56
N LYS A 116 -23.02 -19.64 16.79
CA LYS A 116 -22.22 -20.82 17.20
C LYS A 116 -20.75 -20.52 17.43
N ILE A 117 -20.16 -19.60 16.65
CA ILE A 117 -18.78 -19.23 16.84
C ILE A 117 -18.53 -18.53 18.19
N ALA A 118 -19.51 -17.77 18.71
CA ALA A 118 -19.38 -17.15 20.03
C ALA A 118 -19.36 -18.20 21.16
N GLN A 119 -20.01 -19.33 20.95
CA GLN A 119 -20.04 -20.44 21.92
C GLN A 119 -18.72 -21.18 22.06
N LEU A 120 -17.77 -20.96 21.12
CA LEU A 120 -16.41 -21.53 21.18
C LEU A 120 -15.57 -20.89 22.29
N GLY A 121 -16.01 -19.76 22.80
CA GLY A 121 -15.36 -19.01 23.86
C GLY A 121 -14.34 -17.98 23.35
N GLN A 122 -14.25 -16.89 24.10
CA GLN A 122 -13.44 -15.71 23.75
C GLN A 122 -11.99 -16.06 23.43
N ARG A 123 -11.34 -16.89 24.24
CA ARG A 123 -9.93 -17.25 24.10
C ARG A 123 -9.63 -17.92 22.74
N LEU A 124 -10.55 -18.76 22.25
CA LEU A 124 -10.36 -19.41 20.94
C LEU A 124 -10.56 -18.41 19.81
N ILE A 125 -11.55 -17.52 19.93
CA ILE A 125 -11.83 -16.47 18.95
C ILE A 125 -10.63 -15.53 18.84
N ASP A 126 -10.07 -15.07 19.97
CA ASP A 126 -8.90 -14.20 20.00
C ASP A 126 -7.67 -14.88 19.36
N GLY A 127 -7.45 -16.16 19.62
CA GLY A 127 -6.38 -16.94 19.02
C GLY A 127 -6.51 -17.05 17.50
N VAL A 128 -7.72 -17.29 17.01
CA VAL A 128 -7.99 -17.34 15.56
C VAL A 128 -7.81 -15.97 14.92
N ALA A 129 -8.35 -14.91 15.53
CA ALA A 129 -8.21 -13.54 15.02
C ALA A 129 -6.74 -13.13 14.91
N LYS A 130 -5.91 -13.43 15.92
CA LYS A 130 -4.49 -13.20 15.89
C LYS A 130 -3.81 -13.96 14.74
N SER A 131 -4.11 -15.24 14.60
CA SER A 131 -3.53 -16.07 13.53
C SER A 131 -3.91 -15.57 12.14
N LEU A 132 -5.17 -15.16 11.94
CA LEU A 132 -5.63 -14.58 10.66
C LEU A 132 -4.94 -13.24 10.36
N SER A 133 -4.74 -12.38 11.38
CA SER A 133 -3.97 -11.14 11.23
C SER A 133 -2.52 -11.40 10.83
N GLU A 134 -1.84 -12.34 11.49
CA GLU A 134 -0.46 -12.70 11.17
C GLU A 134 -0.33 -13.23 9.74
N GLU A 135 -1.26 -14.09 9.31
CA GLU A 135 -1.29 -14.62 7.95
C GLU A 135 -1.59 -13.53 6.91
N PHE A 136 -2.53 -12.61 7.23
CA PHE A 136 -2.82 -11.46 6.38
C PHE A 136 -1.55 -10.62 6.15
N PHE A 137 -0.88 -10.20 7.22
CA PHE A 137 0.31 -9.36 7.10
C PHE A 137 1.47 -10.06 6.40
N LYS A 138 1.66 -11.36 6.63
CA LYS A 138 2.64 -12.14 5.91
C LYS A 138 2.41 -12.13 4.38
N ARG A 139 1.16 -12.28 3.96
CA ARG A 139 0.78 -12.21 2.54
C ARG A 139 0.87 -10.79 2.01
N PHE A 140 0.49 -9.82 2.82
CA PHE A 140 0.56 -8.40 2.47
C PHE A 140 2.00 -7.94 2.24
N ASP A 141 2.94 -8.33 3.12
CA ASP A 141 4.37 -8.05 2.94
C ASP A 141 4.87 -8.65 1.62
N ALA A 142 4.54 -9.91 1.32
CA ALA A 142 4.95 -10.57 0.08
C ALA A 142 4.35 -9.91 -1.17
N GLU A 143 3.08 -9.52 -1.11
CA GLU A 143 2.39 -8.89 -2.24
C GLU A 143 2.87 -7.45 -2.46
N THR A 144 3.10 -6.69 -1.41
CA THR A 144 3.67 -5.34 -1.54
C THR A 144 5.12 -5.37 -2.03
N GLU A 145 5.93 -6.34 -1.62
CA GLU A 145 7.28 -6.54 -2.15
C GLU A 145 7.25 -6.90 -3.65
N ARG A 146 6.25 -7.65 -4.11
CA ARG A 146 6.04 -7.97 -5.52
C ARG A 146 5.62 -6.75 -6.35
N LEU A 147 4.72 -5.90 -5.80
CA LEU A 147 4.19 -4.72 -6.48
C LEU A 147 5.17 -3.53 -6.46
N TYR A 148 5.92 -3.40 -5.38
CA TYR A 148 6.85 -2.31 -5.14
C TYR A 148 8.23 -2.88 -4.79
N PRO A 149 8.90 -3.55 -5.73
CA PRO A 149 10.24 -4.09 -5.47
C PRO A 149 11.13 -2.96 -5.00
N VAL A 150 11.82 -3.17 -3.89
CA VAL A 150 12.86 -2.24 -3.43
C VAL A 150 13.88 -2.20 -4.55
N GLN A 151 13.88 -1.13 -5.33
CA GLN A 151 15.04 -0.82 -6.16
C GLN A 151 16.14 -0.53 -5.15
N ASP A 152 17.09 -1.46 -5.03
CA ASP A 152 18.36 -1.15 -4.40
C ASP A 152 18.86 0.14 -5.08
N SER A 153 18.68 1.27 -4.40
CA SER A 153 19.27 2.55 -4.78
C SER A 153 20.78 2.51 -4.49
N ALA A 154 21.43 1.49 -4.98
CA ALA A 154 22.85 1.39 -5.20
C ALA A 154 23.15 1.51 -6.71
N ALA A 155 22.45 2.43 -7.40
CA ALA A 155 23.12 3.10 -8.48
C ALA A 155 24.04 4.13 -7.79
N PRO A 156 25.36 4.06 -7.99
CA PRO A 156 26.20 5.18 -7.64
C PRO A 156 25.55 6.39 -8.30
N VAL A 157 25.29 7.44 -7.51
CA VAL A 157 25.10 8.76 -8.07
C VAL A 157 26.37 8.99 -8.86
N GLU A 158 26.34 8.70 -10.17
CA GLU A 158 27.29 9.33 -11.07
C GLU A 158 27.07 10.82 -10.81
N SER A 159 27.96 11.37 -10.01
CA SER A 159 28.19 12.82 -10.00
C SER A 159 28.13 13.23 -11.46
N PRO A 160 27.29 14.22 -11.83
CA PRO A 160 27.28 14.65 -13.20
C PRO A 160 28.73 14.92 -13.55
N ALA A 161 29.28 14.03 -14.38
CA ALA A 161 30.61 14.17 -14.92
C ALA A 161 30.64 15.60 -15.40
N SER A 162 31.58 16.37 -14.84
CA SER A 162 31.84 17.73 -15.21
C SER A 162 31.81 17.76 -16.74
N GLN A 163 30.76 18.35 -17.30
CA GLN A 163 30.71 18.59 -18.74
C GLN A 163 32.04 19.27 -19.08
N PRO A 164 32.81 18.78 -20.04
CA PRO A 164 33.99 19.53 -20.49
C PRO A 164 33.45 20.92 -20.85
N GLN A 165 33.86 21.92 -20.10
CA GLN A 165 33.63 23.30 -20.48
C GLN A 165 34.08 23.42 -21.93
N ALA A 166 33.12 23.65 -22.83
CA ALA A 166 33.42 24.02 -24.20
C ALA A 166 34.38 25.20 -24.11
N GLN A 167 35.63 24.93 -24.35
CA GLN A 167 36.64 25.99 -24.51
C GLN A 167 36.09 26.92 -25.58
N GLY A 168 35.62 28.08 -25.12
CA GLY A 168 35.21 29.15 -26.03
C GLY A 168 36.34 29.40 -27.02
N TRP A 169 36.05 29.42 -28.30
CA TRP A 169 36.98 29.73 -29.35
C TRP A 169 37.61 31.06 -29.02
N PRO A 170 38.95 31.18 -29.07
CA PRO A 170 39.62 32.40 -28.70
C PRO A 170 39.13 33.56 -29.57
N ASN A 171 38.89 34.70 -28.96
CA ASN A 171 38.28 35.91 -29.58
C ASN A 171 38.90 36.37 -30.90
N TRP A 172 40.14 35.91 -31.20
CA TRP A 172 40.80 36.26 -32.46
C TRP A 172 40.15 35.65 -33.71
N VAL A 173 39.38 34.53 -33.56
CA VAL A 173 38.65 33.89 -34.68
C VAL A 173 37.56 34.82 -35.23
N TRP A 174 36.95 35.64 -34.38
CA TRP A 174 35.99 36.66 -34.81
C TRP A 174 36.60 37.82 -35.55
N VAL A 175 37.83 38.18 -35.22
CA VAL A 175 38.59 39.26 -35.88
C VAL A 175 39.00 38.86 -37.31
N VAL A 176 39.42 37.59 -37.50
CA VAL A 176 39.75 37.05 -38.82
C VAL A 176 38.52 36.98 -39.72
N GLY A 177 37.38 36.54 -39.17
CA GLY A 177 36.09 36.51 -39.89
C GLY A 177 35.65 37.90 -40.38
N ALA A 178 35.79 38.94 -39.56
CA ALA A 178 35.42 40.31 -39.90
C ALA A 178 36.31 40.89 -41.02
N VAL A 179 37.59 40.58 -41.01
CA VAL A 179 38.53 41.04 -42.05
C VAL A 179 38.24 40.39 -43.41
N VAL A 180 37.90 39.10 -43.44
CA VAL A 180 37.55 38.38 -44.70
C VAL A 180 36.26 38.92 -45.29
N VAL A 181 35.23 39.21 -44.47
CA VAL A 181 33.97 39.80 -44.95
C VAL A 181 34.20 41.23 -45.50
N ALA A 182 35.02 42.03 -44.82
CA ALA A 182 35.36 43.38 -45.30
C ALA A 182 36.11 43.37 -46.63
N ALA A 183 37.03 42.42 -46.83
CA ALA A 183 37.78 42.26 -48.08
C ALA A 183 36.88 41.79 -49.22
N LEU A 184 35.87 40.90 -48.97
CA LEU A 184 34.91 40.47 -49.98
C LEU A 184 33.96 41.62 -50.41
N ILE A 185 33.56 42.48 -49.49
CA ILE A 185 32.73 43.64 -49.81
C ILE A 185 33.55 44.68 -50.63
N TYR A 186 34.83 44.81 -50.35
CA TYR A 186 35.71 45.77 -51.11
C TYR A 186 36.00 45.28 -52.53
N THR A 187 36.03 43.99 -52.81
CA THR A 187 36.25 43.42 -54.15
C THR A 187 35.03 43.35 -55.03
N MET A 188 33.82 43.52 -54.47
CA MET A 188 32.54 43.51 -55.18
C MET A 188 31.98 44.93 -55.49
N ARG A 189 32.76 45.96 -55.28
CA ARG A 189 32.34 47.35 -55.56
C ARG A 189 33.21 47.93 -56.80
#